data_73ff29fc7d251e27261f06e4c982879b
#
_entry.id   73ff29fc7d251e27261f06e4c982879b
#
_cell.length_a   1.000
_cell.length_b   1.000
_cell.length_c   1.000
_cell.angle_alpha   90.00
_cell.angle_beta   90.00
_cell.angle_gamma   90.00
#
_symmetry.space_group_name_H-M   'P 1'
#
loop_
_entity.id
_entity.type
_entity.pdbx_description
1 polymer ?
#
loop_
_entity_poly.entity_id
_entity_poly.type
_entity_poly.pdbx_seq_one_letter_code
_entity_poly.pdbx_strand_id
1 'polypeptide(L)'
;HKTTHNKIHRLDALDAYNQKLVKKIAVRGISVKGLAGTNAYLYLQSIEISTKKPPEARVEFEQKLKSGEIKRVLRKLTKGDNLFSDGFSNELDQYKGYVVADINANTDTLSFTNGVELFVGEADGDVNEAALRRIQIREAIKAHFDKEIVLFQQGIKVLTLFFIDEVAKYRDYSAADEKGDYARIFEEEYTQYLNEVLDLDETPYIKYHKDITVEKTHRGYLSIGKKTN
;
A
#
# COMPACT_ATOMS: atom_id res chain seq x y z
N HIS A 1 7.89 36.09 -27.54
CA HIS A 1 6.51 36.36 -27.05
C HIS A 1 5.52 35.94 -28.13
N LYS A 2 4.79 34.82 -27.92
CA LYS A 2 3.63 34.50 -28.75
C LYS A 2 2.44 35.34 -28.24
N THR A 3 2.07 36.38 -28.92
CA THR A 3 0.82 37.10 -28.72
C THR A 3 -0.32 36.18 -29.07
N THR A 4 -1.20 35.89 -28.11
CA THR A 4 -2.42 35.13 -28.33
C THR A 4 -3.46 36.06 -28.93
N HIS A 5 -3.75 35.92 -30.23
CA HIS A 5 -4.79 36.68 -30.89
C HIS A 5 -6.15 35.97 -30.75
N ASN A 6 -7.23 36.74 -30.58
CA ASN A 6 -8.62 36.27 -30.58
C ASN A 6 -9.01 35.21 -29.55
N LYS A 7 -8.43 35.30 -28.35
CA LYS A 7 -8.82 34.42 -27.24
C LYS A 7 -10.14 34.88 -26.63
N ILE A 8 -11.24 34.20 -26.98
CA ILE A 8 -12.59 34.51 -26.51
C ILE A 8 -12.87 33.93 -25.13
N HIS A 9 -12.34 32.72 -24.85
CA HIS A 9 -12.52 32.04 -23.59
C HIS A 9 -11.29 31.18 -23.25
N ARG A 10 -10.98 31.06 -21.96
CA ARG A 10 -10.00 30.12 -21.44
C ARG A 10 -10.59 29.43 -20.22
N LEU A 11 -10.51 28.12 -20.23
CA LEU A 11 -10.76 27.28 -19.06
C LEU A 11 -9.55 26.36 -18.91
N ASP A 12 -8.66 26.67 -17.98
CA ASP A 12 -7.57 25.76 -17.65
C ASP A 12 -7.96 24.80 -16.53
N ALA A 13 -7.05 23.86 -16.19
CA ALA A 13 -7.32 22.83 -15.19
C ALA A 13 -7.60 23.44 -13.80
N LEU A 14 -6.93 24.53 -13.44
CA LEU A 14 -7.11 25.21 -12.16
C LEU A 14 -8.45 25.95 -12.13
N ASP A 15 -8.82 26.65 -13.24
CA ASP A 15 -10.10 27.31 -13.38
C ASP A 15 -11.26 26.31 -13.29
N ALA A 16 -11.14 25.16 -13.99
CA ALA A 16 -12.12 24.08 -13.94
C ALA A 16 -12.27 23.49 -12.52
N TYR A 17 -11.16 23.35 -11.80
CA TYR A 17 -11.18 22.87 -10.42
C TYR A 17 -11.85 23.88 -9.48
N ASN A 18 -11.48 25.17 -9.56
CA ASN A 18 -12.04 26.23 -8.73
C ASN A 18 -13.54 26.41 -8.96
N GLN A 19 -13.98 26.21 -10.20
CA GLN A 19 -15.41 26.24 -10.59
C GLN A 19 -16.14 24.92 -10.27
N LYS A 20 -15.47 23.93 -9.65
CA LYS A 20 -16.02 22.60 -9.31
C LYS A 20 -16.53 21.81 -10.53
N LEU A 21 -16.02 22.08 -11.71
CA LEU A 21 -16.36 21.36 -12.94
C LEU A 21 -15.64 20.01 -13.06
N VAL A 22 -14.52 19.86 -12.35
CA VAL A 22 -13.71 18.63 -12.29
C VAL A 22 -13.44 18.23 -10.85
N LYS A 23 -13.21 16.92 -10.62
CA LYS A 23 -12.82 16.40 -9.31
C LYS A 23 -11.37 16.76 -9.01
N LYS A 24 -11.03 16.86 -7.71
CA LYS A 24 -9.66 17.00 -7.26
C LYS A 24 -8.85 15.77 -7.67
N ILE A 25 -7.69 16.00 -8.28
CA ILE A 25 -6.69 14.98 -8.52
C ILE A 25 -5.75 14.99 -7.32
N ALA A 26 -5.64 13.87 -6.62
CA ALA A 26 -4.63 13.64 -5.59
C ALA A 26 -3.74 12.50 -6.07
N VAL A 27 -2.43 12.69 -5.96
CA VAL A 27 -1.45 11.67 -6.31
C VAL A 27 -0.79 11.20 -5.03
N ARG A 28 -0.79 9.89 -4.79
CA ARG A 28 0.00 9.25 -3.74
C ARG A 28 1.10 8.44 -4.44
N GLY A 29 2.33 8.86 -4.27
CA GLY A 29 3.51 8.17 -4.81
C GLY A 29 4.07 7.19 -3.78
N ILE A 30 4.75 6.14 -4.28
CA ILE A 30 5.63 5.29 -3.50
C ILE A 30 7.03 5.66 -3.94
N SER A 31 7.89 6.03 -2.99
CA SER A 31 9.31 6.27 -3.28
C SER A 31 10.14 5.09 -2.79
N VAL A 32 11.17 4.75 -3.56
CA VAL A 32 12.15 3.73 -3.19
C VAL A 32 13.48 4.44 -3.01
N LYS A 33 14.00 4.41 -1.78
CA LYS A 33 15.37 4.83 -1.51
C LYS A 33 16.30 3.65 -1.76
N GLY A 34 17.05 3.69 -2.82
CA GLY A 34 18.17 2.78 -3.05
C GLY A 34 19.41 3.34 -2.36
N LEU A 35 19.61 3.13 -1.08
CA LEU A 35 20.89 3.37 -0.44
C LEU A 35 21.85 2.26 -0.84
N ALA A 36 22.84 2.58 -1.62
CA ALA A 36 23.89 1.64 -2.01
C ALA A 36 24.55 1.07 -0.72
N GLY A 37 24.39 -0.23 -0.49
CA GLY A 37 25.04 -0.95 0.60
C GLY A 37 24.16 -1.47 1.74
N THR A 38 22.86 -1.23 1.74
CA THR A 38 21.94 -1.83 2.70
C THR A 38 21.08 -2.89 2.00
N ASN A 39 21.29 -4.15 2.34
CA ASN A 39 20.46 -5.25 1.85
C ASN A 39 19.16 -5.41 2.67
N ALA A 40 18.95 -4.57 3.68
CA ALA A 40 17.80 -4.64 4.57
C ALA A 40 16.57 -4.04 3.90
N TYR A 41 15.61 -4.88 3.54
CA TYR A 41 14.30 -4.40 3.08
C TYR A 41 13.50 -3.80 4.23
N LEU A 42 13.02 -2.59 4.05
CA LEU A 42 12.10 -1.90 4.95
C LEU A 42 11.04 -1.15 4.14
N TYR A 43 9.80 -1.16 4.62
CA TYR A 43 8.74 -0.31 4.09
C TYR A 43 7.92 0.27 5.24
N LEU A 44 7.86 1.59 5.34
CA LEU A 44 7.03 2.27 6.32
C LEU A 44 5.62 2.47 5.77
N GLN A 45 4.67 1.68 6.25
CA GLN A 45 3.28 1.73 5.80
C GLN A 45 2.53 2.92 6.39
N SER A 46 2.62 3.12 7.71
CA SER A 46 1.89 4.17 8.43
C SER A 46 2.46 4.40 9.82
N ILE A 47 2.10 5.54 10.41
CA ILE A 47 2.31 5.83 11.83
C ILE A 47 0.94 5.94 12.49
N GLU A 48 0.71 5.14 13.52
CA GLU A 48 -0.51 5.11 14.30
C GLU A 48 -0.37 5.99 15.54
N ILE A 49 -1.36 6.84 15.78
CA ILE A 49 -1.41 7.74 16.93
C ILE A 49 -2.55 7.30 17.84
N SER A 50 -2.28 7.26 19.13
CA SER A 50 -3.27 6.99 20.16
C SER A 50 -3.19 8.05 21.26
N THR A 51 -4.33 8.38 21.86
CA THR A 51 -4.37 9.27 23.04
C THR A 51 -3.79 8.64 24.30
N LYS A 52 -3.60 7.31 24.31
CA LYS A 52 -3.17 6.55 25.47
C LYS A 52 -1.78 5.95 25.36
N LYS A 53 -1.18 5.96 24.18
CA LYS A 53 0.11 5.33 23.89
C LYS A 53 0.97 6.21 23.02
N PRO A 54 2.31 6.09 23.10
CA PRO A 54 3.22 6.71 22.14
C PRO A 54 2.90 6.29 20.71
N PRO A 55 3.33 7.05 19.69
CA PRO A 55 3.17 6.66 18.29
C PRO A 55 3.79 5.29 18.01
N GLU A 56 3.10 4.49 17.20
CA GLU A 56 3.55 3.18 16.72
C GLU A 56 3.73 3.23 15.20
N ALA A 57 4.86 2.74 14.68
CA ALA A 57 5.12 2.68 13.24
C ALA A 57 4.78 1.27 12.71
N ARG A 58 3.98 1.19 11.64
CA ARG A 58 3.72 -0.06 10.93
C ARG A 58 4.77 -0.22 9.84
N VAL A 59 5.65 -1.19 10.04
CA VAL A 59 6.79 -1.44 9.15
C VAL A 59 6.76 -2.86 8.62
N GLU A 60 6.95 -2.99 7.31
CA GLU A 60 7.20 -4.29 6.68
C GLU A 60 8.71 -4.51 6.57
N PHE A 61 9.15 -5.68 6.98
CA PHE A 61 10.54 -6.12 6.91
C PHE A 61 10.62 -7.64 6.78
N GLU A 62 11.81 -8.16 6.53
CA GLU A 62 12.02 -9.60 6.39
C GLU A 62 12.22 -10.26 7.75
N GLN A 63 11.58 -11.41 7.94
CA GLN A 63 11.69 -12.26 9.13
C GLN A 63 12.06 -13.67 8.72
N LYS A 64 13.06 -14.23 9.39
CA LYS A 64 13.44 -15.64 9.26
C LYS A 64 12.52 -16.51 10.09
N LEU A 65 11.84 -17.43 9.46
CA LEU A 65 10.98 -18.41 10.14
C LEU A 65 11.82 -19.55 10.74
N LYS A 66 11.20 -20.32 11.64
CA LYS A 66 11.82 -21.53 12.21
C LYS A 66 12.19 -22.57 11.16
N SER A 67 11.52 -22.57 10.01
CA SER A 67 11.85 -23.40 8.84
C SER A 67 13.13 -22.97 8.11
N GLY A 68 13.68 -21.79 8.43
CA GLY A 68 14.78 -21.16 7.70
C GLY A 68 14.31 -20.28 6.51
N GLU A 69 13.04 -20.33 6.14
CA GLU A 69 12.45 -19.49 5.10
C GLU A 69 12.41 -18.04 5.56
N ILE A 70 12.68 -17.10 4.62
CA ILE A 70 12.58 -15.67 4.87
C ILE A 70 11.25 -15.19 4.28
N LYS A 71 10.44 -14.54 5.13
CA LYS A 71 9.18 -13.93 4.72
C LYS A 71 9.13 -12.45 5.07
N ARG A 72 8.44 -11.67 4.27
CA ARG A 72 8.08 -10.29 4.61
C ARG A 72 6.91 -10.29 5.56
N VAL A 73 7.06 -9.57 6.66
CA VAL A 73 6.06 -9.46 7.72
C VAL A 73 5.84 -7.99 8.05
N LEU A 74 4.58 -7.64 8.25
CA LEU A 74 4.20 -6.32 8.72
C LEU A 74 4.08 -6.37 10.25
N ARG A 75 4.78 -5.46 10.95
CA ARG A 75 4.77 -5.38 12.42
C ARG A 75 4.63 -3.93 12.87
N LYS A 76 4.09 -3.77 14.09
CA LYS A 76 4.12 -2.50 14.80
C LYS A 76 5.44 -2.38 15.53
N LEU A 77 6.10 -1.26 15.37
CA LEU A 77 7.33 -0.89 16.04
C LEU A 77 7.09 0.28 16.98
N THR A 78 7.76 0.25 18.10
CA THR A 78 7.83 1.32 19.08
C THR A 78 9.26 1.80 19.26
N LYS A 79 9.44 2.97 19.86
CA LYS A 79 10.78 3.50 20.15
C LYS A 79 11.58 2.51 21.02
N GLY A 80 12.80 2.22 20.60
CA GLY A 80 13.69 1.28 21.23
C GLY A 80 13.64 -0.16 20.70
N ASP A 81 12.65 -0.50 19.86
CA ASP A 81 12.60 -1.82 19.23
C ASP A 81 13.81 -2.06 18.34
N ASN A 82 14.39 -3.26 18.44
CA ASN A 82 15.56 -3.67 17.69
C ASN A 82 15.16 -4.72 16.65
N LEU A 83 15.24 -4.37 15.37
CA LEU A 83 14.83 -5.27 14.29
C LEU A 83 15.68 -6.54 14.20
N PHE A 84 16.91 -6.53 14.67
CA PHE A 84 17.79 -7.71 14.70
C PHE A 84 17.33 -8.77 15.71
N SER A 85 16.59 -8.37 16.77
CA SER A 85 16.24 -9.27 17.86
C SER A 85 15.22 -10.34 17.48
N ASP A 86 15.12 -11.36 18.36
CA ASP A 86 14.10 -12.41 18.27
C ASP A 86 12.68 -11.81 18.33
N GLY A 87 11.75 -12.37 17.58
CA GLY A 87 10.39 -11.84 17.43
C GLY A 87 10.22 -10.77 16.34
N PHE A 88 11.31 -10.14 15.90
CA PHE A 88 11.34 -9.24 14.73
C PHE A 88 11.94 -9.97 13.52
N SER A 89 13.18 -9.68 13.13
CA SER A 89 13.80 -10.38 11.99
C SER A 89 14.31 -11.78 12.32
N ASN A 90 14.38 -12.14 13.60
CA ASN A 90 14.97 -13.36 14.10
C ASN A 90 16.45 -13.48 13.66
N GLU A 91 17.22 -12.47 14.03
CA GLU A 91 18.68 -12.39 13.87
C GLU A 91 19.16 -12.41 12.40
N LEU A 92 18.39 -11.84 11.48
CA LEU A 92 18.90 -11.61 10.14
C LEU A 92 19.96 -10.50 10.15
N ASP A 93 21.16 -10.83 9.67
CA ASP A 93 22.36 -9.98 9.77
C ASP A 93 22.18 -8.58 9.14
N GLN A 94 21.36 -8.46 8.09
CA GLN A 94 21.08 -7.17 7.44
C GLN A 94 20.37 -6.16 8.36
N TYR A 95 19.73 -6.61 9.44
CA TYR A 95 19.06 -5.71 10.40
C TYR A 95 19.90 -5.36 11.63
N LYS A 96 21.18 -5.73 11.67
CA LYS A 96 22.10 -5.29 12.73
C LYS A 96 22.20 -3.77 12.76
N GLY A 97 21.99 -3.19 13.96
CA GLY A 97 22.03 -1.74 14.15
C GLY A 97 20.72 -1.01 13.83
N TYR A 98 19.67 -1.71 13.35
CA TYR A 98 18.35 -1.12 13.17
C TYR A 98 17.55 -1.10 14.47
N VAL A 99 17.85 -0.15 15.32
CA VAL A 99 17.08 0.13 16.55
C VAL A 99 16.25 1.39 16.31
N VAL A 100 14.97 1.35 16.62
CA VAL A 100 14.07 2.50 16.45
C VAL A 100 14.52 3.64 17.36
N ALA A 101 15.00 4.72 16.76
CA ALA A 101 15.45 5.92 17.47
C ALA A 101 14.28 6.86 17.78
N ASP A 102 13.42 7.11 16.79
CA ASP A 102 12.26 7.98 16.95
C ASP A 102 11.15 7.68 15.96
N ILE A 103 9.91 7.95 16.35
CA ILE A 103 8.70 7.86 15.52
C ILE A 103 7.98 9.21 15.63
N ASN A 104 8.00 9.97 14.54
CA ASN A 104 7.44 11.32 14.50
C ASN A 104 6.18 11.37 13.64
N ALA A 105 5.03 11.46 14.29
CA ALA A 105 3.74 11.50 13.61
C ALA A 105 3.43 12.87 12.97
N ASN A 106 4.17 13.94 13.31
CA ASN A 106 3.95 15.24 12.70
C ASN A 106 4.64 15.37 11.33
N THR A 107 5.77 14.67 11.18
CA THR A 107 6.55 14.64 9.94
C THR A 107 6.39 13.36 9.16
N ASP A 108 5.57 12.41 9.66
CA ASP A 108 5.36 11.07 9.09
C ASP A 108 6.68 10.30 8.90
N THR A 109 7.61 10.40 9.89
CA THR A 109 8.94 9.81 9.81
C THR A 109 9.21 8.78 10.88
N LEU A 110 9.97 7.75 10.49
CA LEU A 110 10.57 6.74 11.35
C LEU A 110 12.08 6.80 11.18
N SER A 111 12.83 6.97 12.26
CA SER A 111 14.30 6.98 12.25
C SER A 111 14.89 5.84 13.07
N PHE A 112 16.03 5.33 12.60
CA PHE A 112 16.81 4.29 13.28
C PHE A 112 18.14 4.85 13.77
N THR A 113 18.72 4.18 14.79
CA THR A 113 20.00 4.60 15.40
C THR A 113 21.20 4.54 14.45
N ASN A 114 21.08 3.74 13.37
CA ASN A 114 22.11 3.66 12.31
C ASN A 114 22.04 4.81 11.28
N GLY A 115 21.13 5.78 11.47
CA GLY A 115 20.95 6.94 10.60
C GLY A 115 19.97 6.74 9.45
N VAL A 116 19.38 5.55 9.29
CA VAL A 116 18.31 5.32 8.31
C VAL A 116 17.05 6.05 8.78
N GLU A 117 16.42 6.78 7.86
CA GLU A 117 15.16 7.47 8.07
C GLU A 117 14.21 7.18 6.90
N LEU A 118 12.96 6.83 7.23
CA LEU A 118 11.90 6.53 6.28
C LEU A 118 10.71 7.46 6.50
N PHE A 119 10.09 7.90 5.40
CA PHE A 119 8.79 8.55 5.41
C PHE A 119 7.68 7.54 5.16
N VAL A 120 6.47 7.85 5.62
CA VAL A 120 5.30 7.02 5.32
C VAL A 120 5.13 6.86 3.80
N GLY A 121 5.02 5.61 3.33
CA GLY A 121 4.97 5.25 1.91
C GLY A 121 6.36 5.05 1.28
N GLU A 122 7.44 5.13 2.05
CA GLU A 122 8.80 4.90 1.58
C GLU A 122 9.27 3.47 1.82
N ALA A 123 9.94 2.90 0.83
CA ALA A 123 10.65 1.64 0.94
C ALA A 123 12.17 1.87 0.78
N ASP A 124 12.97 1.14 1.55
CA ASP A 124 14.43 1.12 1.47
C ASP A 124 14.97 -0.30 1.34
N GLY A 125 16.19 -0.44 0.82
CA GLY A 125 16.88 -1.70 0.66
C GLY A 125 16.52 -2.46 -0.62
N ASP A 126 16.51 -3.80 -0.56
CA ASP A 126 16.29 -4.67 -1.72
C ASP A 126 14.81 -4.73 -2.11
N VAL A 127 14.37 -3.72 -2.86
CA VAL A 127 13.00 -3.61 -3.39
C VAL A 127 13.00 -4.05 -4.84
N ASN A 128 12.70 -5.33 -5.09
CA ASN A 128 12.49 -5.82 -6.44
C ASN A 128 11.13 -5.36 -7.01
N GLU A 129 10.93 -5.54 -8.32
CA GLU A 129 9.70 -5.12 -9.00
C GLU A 129 8.44 -5.76 -8.40
N ALA A 130 8.49 -7.04 -8.04
CA ALA A 130 7.34 -7.75 -7.45
C ALA A 130 6.95 -7.14 -6.09
N ALA A 131 7.94 -6.77 -5.26
CA ALA A 131 7.70 -6.08 -4.00
C ALA A 131 7.06 -4.70 -4.21
N LEU A 132 7.58 -3.93 -5.17
CA LEU A 132 7.02 -2.63 -5.52
C LEU A 132 5.56 -2.74 -5.99
N ARG A 133 5.24 -3.73 -6.82
CA ARG A 133 3.87 -4.00 -7.29
C ARG A 133 2.94 -4.37 -6.13
N ARG A 134 3.41 -5.21 -5.21
CA ARG A 134 2.66 -5.56 -3.99
C ARG A 134 2.34 -4.32 -3.16
N ILE A 135 3.32 -3.45 -2.91
CA ILE A 135 3.11 -2.19 -2.19
C ILE A 135 2.09 -1.31 -2.92
N GLN A 136 2.20 -1.16 -4.24
CA GLN A 136 1.25 -0.35 -5.03
C GLN A 136 -0.18 -0.86 -4.92
N ILE A 137 -0.39 -2.18 -4.99
CA ILE A 137 -1.70 -2.81 -4.85
C ILE A 137 -2.24 -2.56 -3.44
N ARG A 138 -1.44 -2.79 -2.39
CA ARG A 138 -1.79 -2.54 -0.98
C ARG A 138 -2.21 -1.09 -0.75
N GLU A 139 -1.43 -0.13 -1.21
CA GLU A 139 -1.74 1.29 -1.03
C GLU A 139 -3.01 1.72 -1.80
N ALA A 140 -3.27 1.12 -2.97
CA ALA A 140 -4.50 1.36 -3.70
C ALA A 140 -5.73 0.78 -2.97
N ILE A 141 -5.61 -0.41 -2.36
CA ILE A 141 -6.65 -1.03 -1.52
C ILE A 141 -6.93 -0.13 -0.31
N LYS A 142 -5.88 0.29 0.41
CA LYS A 142 -6.02 1.19 1.56
C LYS A 142 -6.72 2.49 1.18
N ALA A 143 -6.28 3.14 0.11
CA ALA A 143 -6.91 4.37 -0.38
C ALA A 143 -8.37 4.18 -0.81
N HIS A 144 -8.74 2.99 -1.31
CA HIS A 144 -10.12 2.62 -1.61
C HIS A 144 -10.96 2.59 -0.33
N PHE A 145 -10.53 1.85 0.69
CA PHE A 145 -11.24 1.73 1.97
C PHE A 145 -11.35 3.09 2.69
N ASP A 146 -10.25 3.86 2.76
CA ASP A 146 -10.23 5.20 3.37
C ASP A 146 -11.30 6.11 2.76
N LYS A 147 -11.52 5.99 1.46
CA LYS A 147 -12.51 6.78 0.74
C LYS A 147 -13.92 6.20 0.87
N GLU A 148 -14.05 4.88 0.78
CA GLU A 148 -15.34 4.20 0.79
C GLU A 148 -16.03 4.32 2.14
N ILE A 149 -15.31 4.20 3.26
CA ILE A 149 -15.90 4.33 4.60
C ILE A 149 -16.61 5.67 4.81
N VAL A 150 -16.04 6.75 4.26
CA VAL A 150 -16.64 8.10 4.34
C VAL A 150 -17.88 8.23 3.47
N LEU A 151 -17.90 7.58 2.31
CA LEU A 151 -18.96 7.71 1.31
C LEU A 151 -20.07 6.67 1.49
N PHE A 152 -19.79 5.58 2.20
CA PHE A 152 -20.73 4.48 2.45
C PHE A 152 -22.01 4.97 3.12
N GLN A 153 -21.89 5.82 4.15
CA GLN A 153 -23.02 6.40 4.86
C GLN A 153 -23.91 7.29 3.99
N GLN A 154 -23.37 7.77 2.87
CA GLN A 154 -24.08 8.59 1.89
C GLN A 154 -24.70 7.74 0.76
N GLY A 155 -24.58 6.40 0.85
CA GLY A 155 -25.05 5.49 -0.20
C GLY A 155 -24.24 5.57 -1.50
N ILE A 156 -23.02 6.13 -1.45
CA ILE A 156 -22.15 6.29 -2.63
C ILE A 156 -21.16 5.14 -2.69
N LYS A 157 -21.20 4.37 -3.78
CA LYS A 157 -20.25 3.30 -4.03
C LYS A 157 -18.95 3.84 -4.62
N VAL A 158 -17.82 3.40 -4.09
CA VAL A 158 -16.48 3.68 -4.61
C VAL A 158 -16.05 2.56 -5.55
N LEU A 159 -15.43 2.91 -6.67
CA LEU A 159 -14.79 1.97 -7.58
C LEU A 159 -13.35 2.40 -7.79
N THR A 160 -12.44 1.42 -7.74
CA THR A 160 -11.01 1.63 -8.04
C THR A 160 -10.67 0.94 -9.35
N LEU A 161 -9.95 1.64 -10.22
CA LEU A 161 -9.49 1.14 -11.50
C LEU A 161 -7.98 0.93 -11.46
N PHE A 162 -7.54 -0.30 -11.75
CA PHE A 162 -6.14 -0.64 -11.92
C PHE A 162 -5.81 -0.74 -13.40
N PHE A 163 -4.76 -0.01 -13.81
CA PHE A 163 -4.17 -0.20 -15.13
C PHE A 163 -2.98 -1.14 -15.01
N ILE A 164 -3.03 -2.24 -15.74
CA ILE A 164 -2.00 -3.29 -15.73
C ILE A 164 -1.27 -3.35 -17.06
N ASP A 165 -0.01 -3.71 -17.02
CA ASP A 165 0.89 -3.80 -18.16
C ASP A 165 0.65 -5.08 -19.00
N GLU A 166 0.36 -6.21 -18.36
CA GLU A 166 0.18 -7.51 -19.01
C GLU A 166 -1.05 -8.25 -18.49
N VAL A 167 -1.85 -8.78 -19.42
CA VAL A 167 -3.06 -9.55 -19.07
C VAL A 167 -2.74 -10.79 -18.24
N ALA A 168 -1.64 -11.50 -18.57
CA ALA A 168 -1.21 -12.71 -17.87
C ALA A 168 -0.93 -12.48 -16.38
N LYS A 169 -0.48 -11.29 -15.99
CA LYS A 169 -0.25 -10.93 -14.57
C LYS A 169 -1.55 -10.82 -13.76
N TYR A 170 -2.69 -10.60 -14.41
CA TYR A 170 -4.00 -10.61 -13.74
C TYR A 170 -4.76 -11.91 -14.01
N ARG A 171 -4.78 -12.39 -15.27
CA ARG A 171 -5.44 -13.60 -15.68
C ARG A 171 -4.48 -14.48 -16.49
N ASP A 172 -4.06 -15.57 -15.85
CA ASP A 172 -3.18 -16.58 -16.46
C ASP A 172 -3.99 -17.83 -16.82
N TYR A 173 -4.29 -17.98 -18.11
CA TYR A 173 -5.05 -19.13 -18.62
C TYR A 173 -4.29 -20.46 -18.57
N SER A 174 -2.99 -20.46 -18.25
CA SER A 174 -2.21 -21.67 -18.05
C SER A 174 -2.29 -22.20 -16.60
N ALA A 175 -2.66 -21.36 -15.66
CA ALA A 175 -2.86 -21.74 -14.27
C ALA A 175 -4.23 -22.43 -14.07
N ALA A 176 -4.29 -23.38 -13.13
CA ALA A 176 -5.53 -24.15 -12.86
C ALA A 176 -6.69 -23.27 -12.37
N ASP A 177 -6.39 -22.18 -11.67
CA ASP A 177 -7.35 -21.20 -11.16
C ASP A 177 -7.53 -19.99 -12.08
N GLU A 178 -6.85 -19.99 -13.23
CA GLU A 178 -6.80 -18.87 -14.20
C GLU A 178 -6.39 -17.51 -13.59
N LYS A 179 -5.76 -17.50 -12.40
CA LYS A 179 -5.31 -16.27 -11.73
C LYS A 179 -3.84 -16.00 -12.02
N GLY A 180 -3.54 -14.75 -12.39
CA GLY A 180 -2.17 -14.25 -12.45
C GLY A 180 -1.71 -13.68 -11.09
N ASP A 181 -0.44 -13.31 -11.00
CA ASP A 181 0.18 -12.85 -9.76
C ASP A 181 -0.49 -11.60 -9.16
N TYR A 182 -0.95 -10.66 -10.00
CA TYR A 182 -1.62 -9.46 -9.49
C TYR A 182 -2.98 -9.77 -8.87
N ALA A 183 -3.71 -10.75 -9.41
CA ALA A 183 -4.98 -11.18 -8.81
C ALA A 183 -4.74 -11.82 -7.43
N ARG A 184 -3.72 -12.69 -7.31
CA ARG A 184 -3.35 -13.31 -6.04
C ARG A 184 -2.88 -12.28 -5.02
N ILE A 185 -1.96 -11.38 -5.41
CA ILE A 185 -1.49 -10.30 -4.55
C ILE A 185 -2.66 -9.44 -4.09
N PHE A 186 -3.58 -9.08 -4.98
CA PHE A 186 -4.76 -8.30 -4.61
C PHE A 186 -5.61 -9.02 -3.57
N GLU A 187 -5.91 -10.29 -3.77
CA GLU A 187 -6.74 -11.08 -2.84
C GLU A 187 -6.07 -11.24 -1.47
N GLU A 188 -4.76 -11.47 -1.44
CA GLU A 188 -3.96 -11.55 -0.21
C GLU A 188 -3.98 -10.22 0.56
N GLU A 189 -3.63 -9.12 -0.11
CA GLU A 189 -3.56 -7.79 0.51
C GLU A 189 -4.94 -7.28 0.94
N TYR A 190 -5.98 -7.54 0.14
CA TYR A 190 -7.36 -7.20 0.49
C TYR A 190 -7.82 -7.95 1.74
N THR A 191 -7.57 -9.26 1.78
CA THR A 191 -7.95 -10.12 2.92
C THR A 191 -7.18 -9.69 4.18
N GLN A 192 -5.89 -9.43 4.06
CA GLN A 192 -5.09 -8.95 5.18
C GLN A 192 -5.62 -7.62 5.72
N TYR A 193 -5.86 -6.65 4.84
CA TYR A 193 -6.37 -5.33 5.24
C TYR A 193 -7.76 -5.43 5.87
N LEU A 194 -8.63 -6.25 5.28
CA LEU A 194 -9.97 -6.47 5.82
C LEU A 194 -9.92 -7.07 7.22
N ASN A 195 -9.08 -8.06 7.48
CA ASN A 195 -8.89 -8.64 8.80
C ASN A 195 -8.41 -7.61 9.83
N GLU A 196 -7.49 -6.71 9.44
CA GLU A 196 -7.03 -5.63 10.30
C GLU A 196 -8.15 -4.64 10.66
N VAL A 197 -9.05 -4.34 9.72
CA VAL A 197 -10.19 -3.44 9.93
C VAL A 197 -11.32 -4.14 10.70
N LEU A 198 -11.48 -5.46 10.54
CA LEU A 198 -12.52 -6.26 11.20
C LEU A 198 -12.33 -6.41 12.71
N ASP A 199 -11.11 -6.20 13.22
CA ASP A 199 -10.83 -6.16 14.67
C ASP A 199 -11.33 -4.87 15.33
N LEU A 200 -11.86 -3.92 14.55
CA LEU A 200 -12.53 -2.72 15.03
C LEU A 200 -14.02 -3.01 15.30
N ASP A 201 -14.71 -2.06 15.96
CA ASP A 201 -16.12 -2.17 16.30
C ASP A 201 -17.00 -2.57 15.11
N GLU A 202 -18.00 -3.44 15.35
CA GLU A 202 -18.88 -3.99 14.34
C GLU A 202 -19.85 -2.93 13.77
N THR A 203 -19.39 -2.21 12.76
CA THR A 203 -20.18 -1.20 12.05
C THR A 203 -20.95 -1.82 10.87
N PRO A 204 -22.03 -1.18 10.36
CA PRO A 204 -22.74 -1.62 9.16
C PRO A 204 -21.81 -1.76 7.94
N TYR A 205 -20.77 -0.93 7.85
CA TYR A 205 -19.75 -0.99 6.81
C TYR A 205 -18.92 -2.27 6.89
N ILE A 206 -18.46 -2.61 8.07
CA ILE A 206 -17.69 -3.85 8.32
C ILE A 206 -18.54 -5.08 8.02
N LYS A 207 -19.82 -5.08 8.48
CA LYS A 207 -20.74 -6.18 8.18
C LYS A 207 -20.94 -6.37 6.68
N TYR A 208 -21.12 -5.28 5.93
CA TYR A 208 -21.22 -5.32 4.46
C TYR A 208 -20.02 -6.04 3.82
N HIS A 209 -18.81 -5.78 4.28
CA HIS A 209 -17.61 -6.41 3.73
C HIS A 209 -17.41 -7.87 4.17
N LYS A 210 -17.88 -8.26 5.36
CA LYS A 210 -17.85 -9.66 5.84
C LYS A 210 -18.68 -10.60 4.95
N ASP A 211 -19.74 -10.09 4.35
CA ASP A 211 -20.65 -10.88 3.52
C ASP A 211 -20.16 -11.05 2.07
N ILE A 212 -19.05 -10.41 1.70
CA ILE A 212 -18.51 -10.44 0.34
C ILE A 212 -17.21 -11.27 0.31
N THR A 213 -17.17 -12.31 -0.53
CA THR A 213 -15.93 -13.06 -0.77
C THR A 213 -14.95 -12.22 -1.59
N VAL A 214 -13.65 -12.34 -1.31
CA VAL A 214 -12.62 -11.52 -1.95
C VAL A 214 -12.63 -11.62 -3.48
N GLU A 215 -12.93 -12.79 -4.04
CA GLU A 215 -13.01 -13.01 -5.48
C GLU A 215 -14.14 -12.22 -6.16
N LYS A 216 -15.11 -11.76 -5.39
CA LYS A 216 -16.22 -10.92 -5.89
C LYS A 216 -15.92 -9.43 -5.83
N THR A 217 -14.81 -9.03 -5.17
CA THR A 217 -14.45 -7.63 -4.99
C THR A 217 -13.74 -7.03 -6.20
N HIS A 218 -13.21 -7.87 -7.10
CA HIS A 218 -12.49 -7.40 -8.28
C HIS A 218 -12.93 -8.11 -9.56
N ARG A 219 -12.79 -7.42 -10.69
CA ARG A 219 -13.08 -7.93 -12.05
C ARG A 219 -12.10 -7.33 -13.05
N GLY A 220 -11.62 -8.14 -13.98
CA GLY A 220 -10.80 -7.68 -15.11
C GLY A 220 -11.66 -7.34 -16.33
N TYR A 221 -11.44 -6.16 -16.92
CA TYR A 221 -11.87 -5.84 -18.28
C TYR A 221 -10.64 -5.94 -19.18
N LEU A 222 -10.63 -6.94 -20.06
CA LEU A 222 -9.47 -7.29 -20.89
C LEU A 222 -9.86 -7.17 -22.36
N SER A 223 -9.02 -6.51 -23.16
CA SER A 223 -9.22 -6.36 -24.61
C SER A 223 -8.95 -7.64 -25.39
N ILE A 224 -8.22 -8.60 -24.79
CA ILE A 224 -7.89 -9.88 -25.36
C ILE A 224 -8.43 -10.97 -24.43
N GLY A 225 -9.48 -11.66 -24.87
CA GLY A 225 -10.03 -12.81 -24.16
C GLY A 225 -9.31 -14.11 -24.52
N LYS A 226 -9.73 -15.22 -23.86
CA LYS A 226 -9.28 -16.57 -24.20
C LYS A 226 -9.60 -16.82 -25.69
N LYS A 227 -8.58 -17.14 -26.49
CA LYS A 227 -8.81 -17.63 -27.84
C LYS A 227 -9.55 -18.95 -27.73
N THR A 228 -10.81 -18.98 -28.13
CA THR A 228 -11.52 -20.23 -28.41
C THR A 228 -10.92 -20.82 -29.68
N ASN A 229 -10.24 -21.95 -29.55
CA ASN A 229 -9.87 -22.77 -30.70
C ASN A 229 -11.12 -23.41 -31.31
#